data_49989847f4f022dc8e69c231e215164b
#
_entry.id   49989847f4f022dc8e69c231e215164b
#
_cell.length_a   1.000
_cell.length_b   1.000
_cell.length_c   1.000
_cell.angle_alpha   90.00
_cell.angle_beta   90.00
_cell.angle_gamma   90.00
#
_symmetry.space_group_name_H-M   'P 1'
#
loop_
_entity.id
_entity.type
_entity.pdbx_description
1 polymer ?
#
loop_
_entity_poly.entity_id
_entity_poly.type
_entity_poly.pdbx_seq_one_letter_code
_entity_poly.pdbx_strand_id
1 'polypeptide(L)'
;MRRLHLSLLVAIGVALAGSAVEAQDKYPSKPVKILVPYGPGGATDIVARIVGERLRDVLGQNFYVENKPGGYGMIAIEDMARARPDGYTLMVGNVSTNAITPVLFKSKLKIDYDREVVPLMRLVDVPAFLLVTTTNFAPRTVPELIDTVKKSPGRIRYGTVGVGSYPDYDMALFAKRAGDLELTGIPNRAGAAGVVLDMVMGETQVAFLNVASTAAMIKAGKLKPLAIVNHERLPEFADVPTMAQVGFPDVGTIAWQAVFAPAGTPKEILETVHKAAMEAMQTPAARKVFAEQNFNIVPTKSVEEAKPWLKQEIATWTRITQEVKIPVPE
;
A
#
# COMPACT_ATOMS: atom_id res chain seq x y z
N MET A 1 33.49 50.92 -52.14
CA MET A 1 33.13 51.09 -50.73
C MET A 1 31.74 50.54 -50.33
N ARG A 2 30.92 49.99 -51.25
CA ARG A 2 29.54 49.46 -50.97
C ARG A 2 29.48 47.97 -50.66
N ARG A 3 30.54 47.19 -50.82
CA ARG A 3 30.56 45.73 -50.58
C ARG A 3 31.06 45.29 -49.19
N LEU A 4 31.69 46.20 -48.42
CA LEU A 4 32.21 45.89 -47.08
C LEU A 4 31.14 45.99 -45.96
N HIS A 5 30.05 46.72 -46.15
CA HIS A 5 29.01 46.91 -45.14
C HIS A 5 27.97 45.81 -45.11
N LEU A 6 27.85 45.02 -46.22
CA LEU A 6 26.87 43.94 -46.27
C LEU A 6 27.34 42.67 -45.55
N SER A 7 28.66 42.45 -45.47
CA SER A 7 29.25 41.29 -44.78
C SER A 7 29.24 41.42 -43.26
N LEU A 8 29.19 42.62 -42.71
CA LEU A 8 29.20 42.88 -41.27
C LEU A 8 27.80 42.70 -40.64
N LEU A 9 26.73 42.97 -41.43
CA LEU A 9 25.34 42.79 -40.96
C LEU A 9 24.90 41.32 -40.90
N VAL A 10 25.46 40.44 -41.74
CA VAL A 10 25.18 39.01 -41.71
C VAL A 10 25.90 38.31 -40.54
N ALA A 11 27.09 38.77 -40.14
CA ALA A 11 27.83 38.20 -39.02
C ALA A 11 27.19 38.52 -37.63
N ILE A 12 26.49 39.64 -37.48
CA ILE A 12 25.81 40.04 -36.23
C ILE A 12 24.46 39.28 -36.07
N GLY A 13 23.81 38.91 -37.19
CA GLY A 13 22.53 38.11 -37.14
C GLY A 13 22.71 36.67 -36.70
N VAL A 14 23.88 36.05 -36.86
CA VAL A 14 24.15 34.66 -36.46
C VAL A 14 24.59 34.53 -34.99
N ALA A 15 25.10 35.60 -34.39
CA ALA A 15 25.56 35.61 -32.99
C ALA A 15 24.40 35.78 -31.97
N LEU A 16 23.18 36.11 -32.42
CA LEU A 16 21.98 36.26 -31.57
C LEU A 16 21.05 35.04 -31.56
N ALA A 17 21.40 34.00 -32.30
CA ALA A 17 20.82 32.66 -32.11
C ALA A 17 21.46 31.97 -30.91
N GLY A 18 21.71 32.74 -29.85
CA GLY A 18 22.14 32.27 -28.55
C GLY A 18 21.06 31.38 -27.99
N SER A 19 21.39 30.14 -27.81
CA SER A 19 20.72 29.06 -27.08
C SER A 19 19.78 29.65 -26.03
N ALA A 20 18.49 29.69 -26.32
CA ALA A 20 17.49 29.60 -25.26
C ALA A 20 17.75 28.24 -24.59
N VAL A 21 18.63 28.23 -23.60
CA VAL A 21 18.62 27.17 -22.59
C VAL A 21 17.23 27.30 -21.98
N GLU A 22 16.28 26.52 -22.46
CA GLU A 22 15.04 26.31 -21.72
C GLU A 22 15.49 25.98 -20.30
N ALA A 23 15.31 26.95 -19.41
CA ALA A 23 15.44 26.69 -17.99
C ALA A 23 14.45 25.57 -17.72
N GLN A 24 14.95 24.35 -17.59
CA GLN A 24 14.14 23.18 -17.31
C GLN A 24 13.40 23.50 -16.01
N ASP A 25 12.08 23.76 -16.12
CA ASP A 25 11.27 24.14 -14.98
C ASP A 25 11.55 23.19 -13.84
N LYS A 26 11.95 23.72 -12.69
CA LYS A 26 12.31 22.91 -11.52
C LYS A 26 11.12 22.00 -11.17
N TYR A 27 11.32 20.70 -11.26
CA TYR A 27 10.29 19.72 -10.86
C TYR A 27 10.06 19.78 -9.33
N PRO A 28 8.79 19.78 -8.88
CA PRO A 28 7.55 19.91 -9.64
C PRO A 28 7.19 21.41 -9.88
N SER A 29 6.76 21.75 -11.10
CA SER A 29 6.28 23.11 -11.46
C SER A 29 4.75 23.23 -11.46
N LYS A 30 4.02 22.10 -11.32
CA LYS A 30 2.55 21.98 -11.28
C LYS A 30 2.13 20.89 -10.30
N PRO A 31 0.83 20.80 -9.95
CA PRO A 31 0.34 19.76 -9.03
C PRO A 31 0.65 18.34 -9.50
N VAL A 32 1.01 17.48 -8.54
CA VAL A 32 1.30 16.05 -8.74
C VAL A 32 0.14 15.21 -8.25
N LYS A 33 -0.31 14.25 -9.06
CA LYS A 33 -1.36 13.30 -8.73
C LYS A 33 -0.77 12.06 -8.06
N ILE A 34 -1.39 11.61 -6.97
CA ILE A 34 -1.12 10.35 -6.31
C ILE A 34 -2.35 9.44 -6.47
N LEU A 35 -2.24 8.41 -7.28
CA LEU A 35 -3.29 7.38 -7.42
C LEU A 35 -3.28 6.47 -6.19
N VAL A 36 -4.48 6.12 -5.71
CA VAL A 36 -4.69 5.14 -4.63
C VAL A 36 -5.68 4.09 -5.11
N PRO A 37 -5.33 2.78 -5.10
CA PRO A 37 -6.15 1.72 -5.70
C PRO A 37 -7.34 1.29 -4.82
N TYR A 38 -7.69 2.07 -3.81
CA TYR A 38 -8.75 1.80 -2.83
C TYR A 38 -9.64 3.02 -2.63
N GLY A 39 -10.81 2.80 -2.03
CA GLY A 39 -11.64 3.87 -1.50
C GLY A 39 -10.96 4.63 -0.35
N PRO A 40 -11.49 5.81 0.02
CA PRO A 40 -10.93 6.63 1.09
C PRO A 40 -11.06 5.98 2.47
N GLY A 41 -10.16 6.34 3.40
CA GLY A 41 -10.19 5.96 4.81
C GLY A 41 -9.46 4.65 5.16
N GLY A 42 -8.94 3.90 4.19
CA GLY A 42 -8.04 2.77 4.45
C GLY A 42 -6.57 3.20 4.63
N ALA A 43 -5.73 2.30 5.13
CA ALA A 43 -4.31 2.59 5.43
C ALA A 43 -3.56 3.19 4.22
N THR A 44 -3.79 2.69 3.02
CA THR A 44 -3.14 3.20 1.79
C THR A 44 -3.55 4.65 1.49
N ASP A 45 -4.82 4.99 1.65
CA ASP A 45 -5.33 6.35 1.47
C ASP A 45 -4.78 7.31 2.54
N ILE A 46 -4.77 6.88 3.79
CA ILE A 46 -4.20 7.65 4.91
C ILE A 46 -2.72 7.95 4.66
N VAL A 47 -1.92 6.94 4.31
CA VAL A 47 -0.49 7.11 4.01
C VAL A 47 -0.28 8.05 2.82
N ALA A 48 -1.05 7.86 1.73
CA ALA A 48 -0.94 8.71 0.54
C ALA A 48 -1.22 10.18 0.85
N ARG A 49 -2.22 10.48 1.70
CA ARG A 49 -2.54 11.86 2.11
C ARG A 49 -1.47 12.47 3.00
N ILE A 50 -0.97 11.72 3.99
CA ILE A 50 0.12 12.18 4.86
C ILE A 50 1.36 12.47 4.02
N VAL A 51 1.77 11.54 3.15
CA VAL A 51 2.95 11.71 2.30
C VAL A 51 2.76 12.86 1.31
N GLY A 52 1.59 12.98 0.68
CA GLY A 52 1.28 14.07 -0.24
C GLY A 52 1.34 15.43 0.43
N GLU A 53 0.79 15.56 1.64
CA GLU A 53 0.88 16.79 2.43
C GLU A 53 2.33 17.14 2.77
N ARG A 54 3.11 16.16 3.20
CA ARG A 54 4.53 16.40 3.56
C ARG A 54 5.40 16.71 2.32
N LEU A 55 5.15 16.05 1.18
CA LEU A 55 5.82 16.37 -0.08
C LEU A 55 5.50 17.81 -0.53
N ARG A 56 4.25 18.26 -0.34
CA ARG A 56 3.89 19.67 -0.59
C ARG A 56 4.73 20.63 0.25
N ASP A 57 4.90 20.33 1.55
CA ASP A 57 5.65 21.17 2.47
C ASP A 57 7.14 21.29 2.05
N VAL A 58 7.73 20.22 1.49
CA VAL A 58 9.14 20.20 1.06
C VAL A 58 9.33 20.74 -0.36
N LEU A 59 8.45 20.37 -1.31
CA LEU A 59 8.63 20.66 -2.73
C LEU A 59 7.85 21.90 -3.21
N GLY A 60 6.98 22.47 -2.36
CA GLY A 60 6.24 23.70 -2.65
C GLY A 60 5.10 23.56 -3.66
N GLN A 61 4.75 22.33 -4.09
CA GLN A 61 3.66 22.04 -5.00
C GLN A 61 2.63 21.10 -4.38
N ASN A 62 1.39 21.18 -4.84
CA ASN A 62 0.32 20.32 -4.33
C ASN A 62 0.49 18.88 -4.82
N PHE A 63 0.47 17.93 -3.88
CA PHE A 63 0.37 16.49 -4.15
C PHE A 63 -1.02 16.04 -3.71
N TYR A 64 -1.91 15.75 -4.67
CA TYR A 64 -3.29 15.40 -4.36
C TYR A 64 -3.60 13.95 -4.63
N VAL A 65 -4.45 13.37 -3.77
CA VAL A 65 -4.86 11.96 -3.86
C VAL A 65 -6.10 11.83 -4.76
N GLU A 66 -6.03 10.88 -5.69
CA GLU A 66 -7.16 10.38 -6.48
C GLU A 66 -7.39 8.90 -6.16
N ASN A 67 -8.51 8.60 -5.51
CA ASN A 67 -8.90 7.22 -5.22
C ASN A 67 -9.47 6.55 -6.49
N LYS A 68 -8.89 5.42 -6.90
CA LYS A 68 -9.25 4.69 -8.11
C LYS A 68 -9.43 3.20 -7.82
N PRO A 69 -10.49 2.82 -7.08
CA PRO A 69 -10.73 1.44 -6.70
C PRO A 69 -11.20 0.59 -7.88
N GLY A 70 -11.03 -0.73 -7.76
CA GLY A 70 -11.58 -1.72 -8.68
C GLY A 70 -10.53 -2.61 -9.33
N GLY A 71 -11.01 -3.75 -9.86
CA GLY A 71 -10.18 -4.74 -10.55
C GLY A 71 -8.99 -5.23 -9.73
N TYR A 72 -9.15 -5.42 -8.42
CA TYR A 72 -8.03 -5.83 -7.53
C TYR A 72 -6.83 -4.87 -7.56
N GLY A 73 -7.08 -3.58 -7.85
CA GLY A 73 -6.06 -2.55 -8.01
C GLY A 73 -5.47 -2.44 -9.42
N MET A 74 -5.81 -3.35 -10.35
CA MET A 74 -5.31 -3.32 -11.73
C MET A 74 -5.63 -2.02 -12.44
N ILE A 75 -6.84 -1.44 -12.21
CA ILE A 75 -7.26 -0.18 -12.83
C ILE A 75 -6.28 0.95 -12.49
N ALA A 76 -5.92 1.10 -11.22
CA ALA A 76 -4.99 2.14 -10.78
C ALA A 76 -3.54 1.87 -11.25
N ILE A 77 -3.10 0.61 -11.21
CA ILE A 77 -1.78 0.19 -11.69
C ILE A 77 -1.62 0.51 -13.18
N GLU A 78 -2.60 0.11 -14.01
CA GLU A 78 -2.58 0.33 -15.45
C GLU A 78 -2.66 1.81 -15.81
N ASP A 79 -3.46 2.58 -15.07
CA ASP A 79 -3.57 4.03 -15.27
C ASP A 79 -2.26 4.75 -14.93
N MET A 80 -1.63 4.37 -13.82
CA MET A 80 -0.31 4.88 -13.46
C MET A 80 0.74 4.49 -14.50
N ALA A 81 0.81 3.21 -14.89
CA ALA A 81 1.83 2.73 -15.83
C ALA A 81 1.75 3.40 -17.21
N ARG A 82 0.51 3.73 -17.67
CA ARG A 82 0.28 4.44 -18.96
C ARG A 82 0.39 5.95 -18.86
N ALA A 83 0.56 6.51 -17.67
CA ALA A 83 0.73 7.95 -17.52
C ALA A 83 2.06 8.41 -18.15
N ARG A 84 2.17 9.70 -18.47
CA ARG A 84 3.44 10.27 -18.94
C ARG A 84 4.51 10.06 -17.88
N PRO A 85 5.70 9.60 -18.25
CA PRO A 85 6.80 9.38 -17.32
C PRO A 85 7.50 10.72 -16.96
N ASP A 86 6.72 11.71 -16.58
CA ASP A 86 7.15 13.08 -16.25
C ASP A 86 7.11 13.38 -14.74
N GLY A 87 6.81 12.37 -13.92
CA GLY A 87 6.73 12.47 -12.46
C GLY A 87 5.44 13.10 -11.91
N TYR A 88 4.50 13.53 -12.76
CA TYR A 88 3.25 14.17 -12.32
C TYR A 88 2.09 13.19 -12.05
N THR A 89 2.32 11.91 -12.26
CA THR A 89 1.42 10.84 -11.82
C THR A 89 2.23 9.79 -11.10
N LEU A 90 1.98 9.65 -9.82
CA LEU A 90 2.55 8.64 -8.94
C LEU A 90 1.43 7.73 -8.42
N MET A 91 1.77 6.63 -7.79
CA MET A 91 0.80 5.77 -7.11
C MET A 91 1.33 5.42 -5.72
N VAL A 92 0.47 5.44 -4.72
CA VAL A 92 0.72 4.76 -3.45
C VAL A 92 -0.07 3.45 -3.47
N GLY A 93 0.67 2.35 -3.39
CA GLY A 93 0.13 1.00 -3.37
C GLY A 93 0.64 0.21 -2.18
N ASN A 94 0.20 -1.04 -2.07
CA ASN A 94 0.55 -1.93 -0.97
C ASN A 94 0.83 -3.36 -1.46
N VAL A 95 1.07 -4.26 -0.53
CA VAL A 95 1.37 -5.67 -0.78
C VAL A 95 0.31 -6.34 -1.67
N SER A 96 -1.00 -6.12 -1.42
CA SER A 96 -2.07 -6.73 -2.24
C SER A 96 -1.98 -6.28 -3.69
N THR A 97 -1.89 -4.97 -3.94
CA THR A 97 -1.92 -4.43 -5.30
C THR A 97 -0.60 -4.56 -6.04
N ASN A 98 0.54 -4.48 -5.34
CA ASN A 98 1.84 -4.36 -6.00
C ASN A 98 2.77 -5.58 -5.80
N ALA A 99 2.36 -6.57 -5.01
CA ALA A 99 3.08 -7.86 -4.93
C ALA A 99 2.17 -9.05 -5.25
N ILE A 100 0.90 -9.06 -4.81
CA ILE A 100 -0.01 -10.19 -5.03
C ILE A 100 -0.71 -10.08 -6.39
N THR A 101 -1.31 -8.94 -6.71
CA THR A 101 -2.03 -8.72 -7.99
C THR A 101 -1.17 -9.05 -9.22
N PRO A 102 0.11 -8.63 -9.32
CA PRO A 102 0.96 -9.00 -10.45
C PRO A 102 1.22 -10.50 -10.59
N VAL A 103 1.10 -11.26 -9.51
CA VAL A 103 1.23 -12.73 -9.51
C VAL A 103 -0.07 -13.40 -9.93
N LEU A 104 -1.17 -13.08 -9.22
CA LEU A 104 -2.47 -13.74 -9.42
C LEU A 104 -3.14 -13.37 -10.74
N PHE A 105 -3.03 -12.11 -11.15
CA PHE A 105 -3.72 -11.57 -12.31
C PHE A 105 -2.77 -11.21 -13.44
N LYS A 106 -1.59 -11.86 -13.51
CA LYS A 106 -0.59 -11.60 -14.54
C LYS A 106 -1.15 -11.64 -15.95
N SER A 107 -2.04 -12.59 -16.25
CA SER A 107 -2.69 -12.73 -17.57
C SER A 107 -3.82 -11.73 -17.83
N LYS A 108 -4.33 -11.05 -16.78
CA LYS A 108 -5.41 -10.06 -16.88
C LYS A 108 -4.90 -8.63 -16.88
N LEU A 109 -3.70 -8.38 -16.38
CA LEU A 109 -3.02 -7.09 -16.49
C LEU A 109 -2.72 -6.78 -17.96
N LYS A 110 -3.12 -5.59 -18.41
CA LYS A 110 -2.91 -5.09 -19.78
C LYS A 110 -1.57 -4.37 -19.96
N ILE A 111 -0.63 -4.63 -19.05
CA ILE A 111 0.73 -4.10 -19.00
C ILE A 111 1.71 -5.20 -18.60
N ASP A 112 2.98 -5.02 -18.93
CA ASP A 112 4.08 -5.78 -18.35
C ASP A 112 4.51 -5.12 -17.03
N TYR A 113 4.01 -5.64 -15.89
CA TYR A 113 4.24 -5.04 -14.58
C TYR A 113 5.73 -4.85 -14.28
N ASP A 114 6.56 -5.85 -14.58
CA ASP A 114 8.00 -5.80 -14.28
C ASP A 114 8.76 -4.74 -15.10
N ARG A 115 8.23 -4.40 -16.28
CA ARG A 115 8.85 -3.45 -17.21
C ARG A 115 8.26 -2.05 -17.12
N GLU A 116 6.97 -1.93 -16.79
CA GLU A 116 6.23 -0.67 -16.89
C GLU A 116 5.98 0.01 -15.53
N VAL A 117 6.23 -0.69 -14.42
CA VAL A 117 6.06 -0.16 -13.06
C VAL A 117 7.40 -0.04 -12.35
N VAL A 118 7.72 1.16 -11.87
CA VAL A 118 8.95 1.43 -11.11
C VAL A 118 8.59 1.64 -9.66
N PRO A 119 9.05 0.79 -8.72
CA PRO A 119 8.99 1.09 -7.30
C PRO A 119 9.96 2.23 -7.00
N LEU A 120 9.46 3.29 -6.39
CA LEU A 120 10.25 4.46 -6.05
C LEU A 120 10.78 4.37 -4.61
N MET A 121 9.89 4.00 -3.67
CA MET A 121 10.21 4.01 -2.26
C MET A 121 9.22 3.17 -1.45
N ARG A 122 9.69 2.22 -0.62
CA ARG A 122 8.90 1.72 0.51
C ARG A 122 8.77 2.86 1.52
N LEU A 123 7.60 3.02 2.11
CA LEU A 123 7.32 4.12 3.04
C LEU A 123 7.22 3.64 4.48
N VAL A 124 6.23 2.79 4.72
CA VAL A 124 5.86 2.35 6.07
C VAL A 124 5.45 0.89 6.07
N ASP A 125 5.56 0.28 7.26
CA ASP A 125 4.91 -0.97 7.61
C ASP A 125 3.64 -0.68 8.39
N VAL A 126 2.63 -1.51 8.14
CA VAL A 126 1.31 -1.39 8.72
C VAL A 126 0.99 -2.69 9.47
N PRO A 127 1.15 -2.72 10.79
CA PRO A 127 0.74 -3.85 11.61
C PRO A 127 -0.75 -4.17 11.47
N ALA A 128 -1.12 -5.42 11.66
CA ALA A 128 -2.50 -5.89 11.61
C ALA A 128 -2.86 -6.68 12.86
N PHE A 129 -4.16 -6.89 13.08
CA PHE A 129 -4.68 -7.79 14.10
C PHE A 129 -5.42 -8.96 13.46
N LEU A 130 -5.32 -10.15 14.07
CA LEU A 130 -6.38 -11.14 14.02
C LEU A 130 -7.47 -10.71 15.02
N LEU A 131 -8.63 -10.39 14.49
CA LEU A 131 -9.74 -9.77 15.23
C LEU A 131 -10.96 -10.66 15.24
N VAL A 132 -11.77 -10.53 16.30
CA VAL A 132 -13.14 -11.01 16.32
C VAL A 132 -14.12 -9.88 16.66
N THR A 133 -15.36 -9.99 16.18
CA THR A 133 -16.44 -9.12 16.64
C THR A 133 -16.83 -9.47 18.07
N THR A 134 -17.32 -8.46 18.82
CA THR A 134 -17.94 -8.70 20.13
C THR A 134 -19.45 -8.92 20.04
N THR A 135 -20.04 -8.70 18.85
CA THR A 135 -21.48 -8.84 18.60
C THR A 135 -21.83 -10.31 18.44
N ASN A 136 -22.50 -10.89 19.44
CA ASN A 136 -22.98 -12.29 19.43
C ASN A 136 -21.90 -13.35 19.08
N PHE A 137 -20.64 -13.09 19.40
CA PHE A 137 -19.53 -13.99 19.14
C PHE A 137 -18.64 -14.13 20.38
N ALA A 138 -18.58 -15.34 20.94
CA ALA A 138 -17.99 -15.59 22.26
C ALA A 138 -16.46 -15.61 22.31
N PRO A 139 -15.70 -16.11 21.30
CA PRO A 139 -14.23 -16.28 21.42
C PRO A 139 -13.50 -14.99 21.79
N ARG A 140 -12.56 -15.12 22.72
CA ARG A 140 -11.71 -14.00 23.20
C ARG A 140 -10.23 -14.33 23.14
N THR A 141 -9.88 -15.53 22.71
CA THR A 141 -8.50 -16.02 22.52
C THR A 141 -8.42 -16.80 21.21
N VAL A 142 -7.19 -16.96 20.69
CA VAL A 142 -6.96 -17.75 19.47
C VAL A 142 -7.37 -19.23 19.64
N PRO A 143 -7.06 -19.92 20.77
CA PRO A 143 -7.56 -21.27 21.00
C PRO A 143 -9.10 -21.38 21.00
N GLU A 144 -9.80 -20.44 21.65
CA GLU A 144 -11.27 -20.41 21.65
C GLU A 144 -11.86 -20.19 20.26
N LEU A 145 -11.20 -19.35 19.43
CA LEU A 145 -11.59 -19.16 18.03
C LEU A 145 -11.45 -20.47 17.24
N ILE A 146 -10.31 -21.15 17.36
CA ILE A 146 -10.05 -22.42 16.71
C ILE A 146 -11.09 -23.47 17.10
N ASP A 147 -11.37 -23.62 18.40
CA ASP A 147 -12.37 -24.55 18.90
C ASP A 147 -13.78 -24.24 18.40
N THR A 148 -14.12 -22.96 18.31
CA THR A 148 -15.41 -22.51 17.80
C THR A 148 -15.58 -22.84 16.33
N VAL A 149 -14.54 -22.59 15.52
CA VAL A 149 -14.58 -22.93 14.08
C VAL A 149 -14.67 -24.45 13.89
N LYS A 150 -13.89 -25.24 14.62
CA LYS A 150 -13.94 -26.72 14.55
C LYS A 150 -15.31 -27.29 14.91
N LYS A 151 -16.05 -26.68 15.85
CA LYS A 151 -17.41 -27.08 16.22
C LYS A 151 -18.47 -26.67 15.20
N SER A 152 -18.16 -25.75 14.29
CA SER A 152 -19.12 -25.21 13.32
C SER A 152 -18.45 -24.97 11.94
N PRO A 153 -17.98 -26.07 11.28
CA PRO A 153 -17.27 -25.94 10.00
C PRO A 153 -18.06 -25.14 8.96
N GLY A 154 -17.42 -24.21 8.26
CA GLY A 154 -18.01 -23.38 7.21
C GLY A 154 -19.03 -22.34 7.69
N ARG A 155 -19.42 -22.31 8.97
CA ARG A 155 -20.43 -21.38 9.48
C ARG A 155 -19.86 -20.05 9.99
N ILE A 156 -18.58 -20.02 10.34
CA ILE A 156 -17.93 -18.78 10.78
C ILE A 156 -17.49 -18.02 9.55
N ARG A 157 -17.98 -16.78 9.43
CA ARG A 157 -17.69 -15.90 8.30
C ARG A 157 -16.53 -14.97 8.64
N TYR A 158 -15.54 -14.88 7.75
CA TYR A 158 -14.48 -13.90 7.89
C TYR A 158 -14.63 -12.78 6.88
N GLY A 159 -14.36 -11.55 7.32
CA GLY A 159 -14.34 -10.38 6.46
C GLY A 159 -12.99 -10.23 5.74
N THR A 160 -13.04 -9.93 4.44
CA THR A 160 -11.85 -9.64 3.64
C THR A 160 -12.05 -8.41 2.75
N VAL A 161 -10.97 -7.70 2.43
CA VAL A 161 -11.01 -6.52 1.54
C VAL A 161 -11.04 -6.90 0.05
N GLY A 162 -11.19 -8.18 -0.23
CA GLY A 162 -11.30 -8.77 -1.56
C GLY A 162 -10.58 -10.10 -1.64
N VAL A 163 -11.09 -10.98 -2.50
CA VAL A 163 -10.49 -12.29 -2.76
C VAL A 163 -9.07 -12.11 -3.27
N GLY A 164 -8.11 -12.86 -2.71
CA GLY A 164 -6.70 -12.76 -3.08
C GLY A 164 -5.96 -11.53 -2.52
N SER A 165 -6.56 -10.77 -1.61
CA SER A 165 -5.85 -9.76 -0.83
C SER A 165 -5.00 -10.41 0.28
N TYR A 166 -3.99 -9.67 0.82
CA TYR A 166 -3.19 -10.24 1.91
C TYR A 166 -4.01 -10.67 3.13
N PRO A 167 -5.08 -9.97 3.57
CA PRO A 167 -5.91 -10.43 4.69
C PRO A 167 -6.65 -11.73 4.39
N ASP A 168 -6.99 -11.96 3.13
CA ASP A 168 -7.61 -13.20 2.66
C ASP A 168 -6.61 -14.38 2.73
N TYR A 169 -5.37 -14.15 2.26
CA TYR A 169 -4.28 -15.11 2.39
C TYR A 169 -3.90 -15.37 3.85
N ASP A 170 -3.85 -14.34 4.69
CA ASP A 170 -3.54 -14.48 6.12
C ASP A 170 -4.59 -15.38 6.80
N MET A 171 -5.88 -15.20 6.47
CA MET A 171 -6.93 -16.06 7.01
C MET A 171 -6.83 -17.49 6.49
N ALA A 172 -6.57 -17.68 5.21
CA ALA A 172 -6.42 -19.00 4.63
C ALA A 172 -5.17 -19.74 5.17
N LEU A 173 -4.07 -19.02 5.36
CA LEU A 173 -2.86 -19.57 5.98
C LEU A 173 -3.10 -19.92 7.46
N PHE A 174 -3.77 -19.03 8.21
CA PHE A 174 -4.20 -19.32 9.58
C PHE A 174 -5.06 -20.58 9.64
N ALA A 175 -6.08 -20.67 8.80
CA ALA A 175 -6.96 -21.82 8.73
C ALA A 175 -6.19 -23.12 8.50
N LYS A 176 -5.26 -23.12 7.56
CA LYS A 176 -4.40 -24.27 7.24
C LYS A 176 -3.49 -24.65 8.42
N ARG A 177 -2.80 -23.68 9.04
CA ARG A 177 -1.89 -23.92 10.17
C ARG A 177 -2.63 -24.35 11.46
N ALA A 178 -3.89 -23.95 11.62
CA ALA A 178 -4.73 -24.32 12.77
C ALA A 178 -5.44 -25.68 12.61
N GLY A 179 -5.11 -26.45 11.56
CA GLY A 179 -5.64 -27.80 11.31
C GLY A 179 -6.81 -27.81 10.34
N ASP A 180 -6.63 -27.14 9.20
CA ASP A 180 -7.56 -27.07 8.07
C ASP A 180 -8.96 -26.59 8.48
N LEU A 181 -9.02 -25.46 9.16
CA LEU A 181 -10.28 -24.85 9.58
C LEU A 181 -11.13 -24.42 8.36
N GLU A 182 -12.42 -24.69 8.42
CA GLU A 182 -13.37 -24.27 7.40
C GLU A 182 -14.05 -22.96 7.81
N LEU A 183 -13.73 -21.87 7.09
CA LEU A 183 -14.34 -20.53 7.25
C LEU A 183 -14.90 -20.06 5.91
N THR A 184 -15.92 -19.21 5.96
CA THR A 184 -16.52 -18.61 4.75
C THR A 184 -16.09 -17.17 4.58
N GLY A 185 -15.40 -16.86 3.48
CA GLY A 185 -14.93 -15.50 3.17
C GLY A 185 -16.03 -14.60 2.63
N ILE A 186 -16.17 -13.40 3.20
CA ILE A 186 -17.11 -12.36 2.76
C ILE A 186 -16.31 -11.14 2.34
N PRO A 187 -16.17 -10.89 1.02
CA PRO A 187 -15.43 -9.75 0.53
C PRO A 187 -16.26 -8.46 0.61
N ASN A 188 -15.66 -7.38 1.12
CA ASN A 188 -16.28 -6.07 1.15
C ASN A 188 -15.55 -5.10 0.20
N ARG A 189 -16.26 -4.59 -0.80
CA ARG A 189 -15.70 -3.69 -1.83
C ARG A 189 -15.34 -2.30 -1.32
N ALA A 190 -15.88 -1.90 -0.17
CA ALA A 190 -15.50 -0.64 0.50
C ALA A 190 -14.15 -0.75 1.24
N GLY A 191 -13.48 -1.92 1.18
CA GLY A 191 -12.19 -2.13 1.80
C GLY A 191 -12.29 -2.32 3.32
N ALA A 192 -11.20 -2.01 4.05
CA ALA A 192 -11.10 -2.28 5.48
C ALA A 192 -12.21 -1.60 6.30
N ALA A 193 -12.61 -0.39 5.94
CA ALA A 193 -13.68 0.31 6.64
C ALA A 193 -15.03 -0.43 6.52
N GLY A 194 -15.33 -0.98 5.33
CA GLY A 194 -16.52 -1.80 5.12
C GLY A 194 -16.48 -3.10 5.94
N VAL A 195 -15.34 -3.79 5.94
CA VAL A 195 -15.17 -5.01 6.76
C VAL A 195 -15.34 -4.73 8.26
N VAL A 196 -14.80 -3.61 8.76
CA VAL A 196 -15.01 -3.17 10.15
C VAL A 196 -16.49 -2.98 10.46
N LEU A 197 -17.24 -2.36 9.55
CA LEU A 197 -18.68 -2.18 9.72
C LEU A 197 -19.42 -3.52 9.75
N ASP A 198 -19.13 -4.43 8.81
CA ASP A 198 -19.71 -5.78 8.78
C ASP A 198 -19.43 -6.55 10.08
N MET A 199 -18.23 -6.42 10.64
CA MET A 199 -17.88 -7.04 11.92
C MET A 199 -18.66 -6.44 13.08
N VAL A 200 -18.78 -5.10 13.15
CA VAL A 200 -19.53 -4.40 14.20
C VAL A 200 -21.01 -4.78 14.16
N MET A 201 -21.56 -4.98 12.97
CA MET A 201 -22.94 -5.43 12.76
C MET A 201 -23.11 -6.95 13.02
N GLY A 202 -22.02 -7.71 13.14
CA GLY A 202 -22.03 -9.17 13.33
C GLY A 202 -22.24 -9.96 12.03
N GLU A 203 -22.16 -9.29 10.87
CA GLU A 203 -22.26 -9.94 9.55
C GLU A 203 -21.06 -10.85 9.28
N THR A 204 -19.88 -10.45 9.76
CA THR A 204 -18.67 -11.28 9.79
C THR A 204 -18.14 -11.37 11.22
N GLN A 205 -17.55 -12.51 11.58
CA GLN A 205 -17.14 -12.82 12.95
C GLN A 205 -15.65 -12.58 13.20
N VAL A 206 -14.81 -12.77 12.20
CA VAL A 206 -13.36 -12.72 12.32
C VAL A 206 -12.76 -12.02 11.10
N ALA A 207 -11.61 -11.38 11.25
CA ALA A 207 -10.84 -10.82 10.13
C ALA A 207 -9.37 -10.60 10.51
N PHE A 208 -8.49 -10.56 9.49
CA PHE A 208 -7.20 -9.90 9.59
C PHE A 208 -7.37 -8.47 9.05
N LEU A 209 -7.12 -7.47 9.89
CA LEU A 209 -7.23 -6.06 9.49
C LEU A 209 -6.13 -5.22 10.13
N ASN A 210 -5.70 -4.16 9.45
CA ASN A 210 -4.69 -3.26 9.96
C ASN A 210 -5.15 -2.49 11.21
N VAL A 211 -4.20 -2.15 12.05
CA VAL A 211 -4.42 -1.45 13.33
C VAL A 211 -5.12 -0.10 13.11
N ALA A 212 -4.67 0.69 12.13
CA ALA A 212 -5.20 2.03 11.87
C ALA A 212 -6.71 2.03 11.57
N SER A 213 -7.20 1.02 10.84
CA SER A 213 -8.63 0.91 10.51
C SER A 213 -9.50 0.39 11.66
N THR A 214 -8.90 -0.23 12.69
CA THR A 214 -9.64 -0.99 13.72
C THR A 214 -9.53 -0.43 15.13
N ALA A 215 -8.49 0.35 15.43
CA ALA A 215 -8.18 0.83 16.78
C ALA A 215 -9.37 1.53 17.47
N ALA A 216 -10.11 2.38 16.76
CA ALA A 216 -11.28 3.07 17.31
C ALA A 216 -12.38 2.10 17.76
N MET A 217 -12.65 1.05 16.97
CA MET A 217 -13.68 0.05 17.31
C MET A 217 -13.22 -0.91 18.41
N ILE A 218 -11.92 -1.17 18.50
CA ILE A 218 -11.33 -1.93 19.62
C ILE A 218 -11.49 -1.13 20.92
N LYS A 219 -11.13 0.16 20.92
CA LYS A 219 -11.30 1.05 22.09
C LYS A 219 -12.77 1.19 22.49
N ALA A 220 -13.67 1.19 21.54
CA ALA A 220 -15.12 1.20 21.77
C ALA A 220 -15.69 -0.16 22.24
N GLY A 221 -14.86 -1.20 22.37
CA GLY A 221 -15.27 -2.55 22.77
C GLY A 221 -16.14 -3.30 21.74
N LYS A 222 -16.19 -2.83 20.50
CA LYS A 222 -16.96 -3.46 19.40
C LYS A 222 -16.19 -4.55 18.67
N LEU A 223 -14.86 -4.48 18.71
CA LEU A 223 -13.95 -5.50 18.19
C LEU A 223 -12.98 -5.92 19.29
N LYS A 224 -12.57 -7.17 19.26
CA LYS A 224 -11.58 -7.74 20.19
C LYS A 224 -10.37 -8.24 19.39
N PRO A 225 -9.16 -7.67 19.57
CA PRO A 225 -7.95 -8.24 19.03
C PRO A 225 -7.57 -9.51 19.80
N LEU A 226 -7.30 -10.60 19.09
CA LEU A 226 -6.85 -11.87 19.63
C LEU A 226 -5.33 -12.01 19.57
N ALA A 227 -4.72 -11.50 18.50
CA ALA A 227 -3.29 -11.45 18.30
C ALA A 227 -2.92 -10.31 17.35
N ILE A 228 -1.67 -9.84 17.45
CA ILE A 228 -1.13 -8.83 16.54
C ILE A 228 -0.13 -9.47 15.56
N VAL A 229 -0.24 -9.08 14.31
CA VAL A 229 0.72 -9.34 13.24
C VAL A 229 1.77 -8.23 13.28
N ASN A 230 2.78 -8.42 14.08
CA ASN A 230 3.95 -7.56 14.23
C ASN A 230 5.07 -8.36 14.90
N HIS A 231 6.30 -7.88 14.79
CA HIS A 231 7.46 -8.52 15.47
C HIS A 231 7.34 -8.42 16.99
N GLU A 232 6.79 -7.32 17.49
CA GLU A 232 6.59 -7.03 18.91
C GLU A 232 5.17 -6.57 19.19
N ARG A 233 4.76 -6.61 20.44
CA ARG A 233 3.49 -6.03 20.88
C ARG A 233 3.52 -4.51 20.70
N LEU A 234 2.41 -3.91 20.35
CA LEU A 234 2.29 -2.45 20.33
C LEU A 234 2.09 -1.93 21.75
N PRO A 235 2.76 -0.83 22.15
CA PRO A 235 2.60 -0.24 23.47
C PRO A 235 1.14 0.07 23.84
N GLU A 236 0.38 0.56 22.85
CA GLU A 236 -1.05 0.89 23.02
C GLU A 236 -1.94 -0.37 23.22
N PHE A 237 -1.45 -1.54 22.83
CA PHE A 237 -2.13 -2.85 22.90
C PHE A 237 -1.22 -3.88 23.57
N ALA A 238 -0.56 -3.51 24.67
CA ALA A 238 0.45 -4.32 25.35
C ALA A 238 -0.07 -5.70 25.82
N ASP A 239 -1.37 -5.82 26.08
CA ASP A 239 -2.02 -7.07 26.48
C ASP A 239 -2.30 -8.01 25.31
N VAL A 240 -2.19 -7.53 24.05
CA VAL A 240 -2.45 -8.34 22.87
C VAL A 240 -1.17 -9.08 22.49
N PRO A 241 -1.17 -10.44 22.49
CA PRO A 241 0.01 -11.21 22.12
C PRO A 241 0.28 -11.11 20.62
N THR A 242 1.54 -11.35 20.19
CA THR A 242 1.86 -11.51 18.78
C THR A 242 1.35 -12.85 18.24
N MET A 243 1.19 -12.97 16.92
CA MET A 243 0.85 -14.25 16.28
C MET A 243 1.88 -15.35 16.65
N ALA A 244 3.17 -15.01 16.73
CA ALA A 244 4.21 -15.94 17.17
C ALA A 244 4.00 -16.41 18.61
N GLN A 245 3.60 -15.54 19.53
CA GLN A 245 3.34 -15.89 20.94
C GLN A 245 2.10 -16.79 21.11
N VAL A 246 1.18 -16.78 20.17
CA VAL A 246 0.01 -17.67 20.19
C VAL A 246 0.20 -18.91 19.32
N GLY A 247 1.44 -19.21 18.89
CA GLY A 247 1.79 -20.45 18.18
C GLY A 247 1.74 -20.39 16.67
N PHE A 248 1.61 -19.20 16.07
CA PHE A 248 1.51 -19.00 14.62
C PHE A 248 2.55 -18.00 14.10
N PRO A 249 3.88 -18.31 14.20
CA PRO A 249 4.92 -17.37 13.83
C PRO A 249 4.95 -16.98 12.33
N ASP A 250 4.45 -17.89 11.46
CA ASP A 250 4.46 -17.71 10.01
C ASP A 250 3.10 -17.24 9.46
N VAL A 251 2.18 -16.82 10.33
CA VAL A 251 0.84 -16.38 9.93
C VAL A 251 0.69 -14.88 10.15
N GLY A 252 0.21 -14.22 9.12
CA GLY A 252 -0.06 -12.79 9.11
C GLY A 252 1.00 -11.99 8.37
N THR A 253 0.55 -10.96 7.69
CA THR A 253 1.36 -10.07 6.86
C THR A 253 1.53 -8.73 7.55
N ILE A 254 2.76 -8.32 7.84
CA ILE A 254 3.07 -6.92 8.12
C ILE A 254 3.01 -6.21 6.77
N ALA A 255 1.84 -5.63 6.48
CA ALA A 255 1.63 -4.98 5.20
C ALA A 255 2.51 -3.74 5.08
N TRP A 256 2.97 -3.45 3.88
CA TRP A 256 3.73 -2.25 3.59
C TRP A 256 2.95 -1.32 2.64
N GLN A 257 3.31 -0.04 2.66
CA GLN A 257 2.89 0.95 1.68
C GLN A 257 4.12 1.49 0.96
N ALA A 258 4.02 1.70 -0.34
CA ALA A 258 5.13 2.16 -1.17
C ALA A 258 4.65 3.12 -2.28
N VAL A 259 5.56 3.97 -2.75
CA VAL A 259 5.36 4.85 -3.91
C VAL A 259 5.86 4.15 -5.16
N PHE A 260 5.10 4.30 -6.23
CA PHE A 260 5.39 3.78 -7.57
C PHE A 260 5.27 4.90 -8.61
N ALA A 261 6.00 4.74 -9.71
CA ALA A 261 6.01 5.65 -10.86
C ALA A 261 5.94 4.86 -12.18
N PRO A 262 5.54 5.49 -13.29
CA PRO A 262 5.65 4.91 -14.63
C PRO A 262 7.12 4.63 -14.99
N ALA A 263 7.36 3.55 -15.73
CA ALA A 263 8.67 3.33 -16.33
C ALA A 263 9.05 4.45 -17.29
N GLY A 264 10.35 4.77 -17.35
CA GLY A 264 10.85 5.90 -18.14
C GLY A 264 10.79 7.25 -17.43
N THR A 265 10.26 7.33 -16.20
CA THR A 265 10.37 8.55 -15.38
C THR A 265 11.86 8.87 -15.16
N PRO A 266 12.31 10.10 -15.48
CA PRO A 266 13.72 10.50 -15.35
C PRO A 266 14.25 10.24 -13.94
N LYS A 267 15.51 9.76 -13.87
CA LYS A 267 16.15 9.41 -12.59
C LYS A 267 16.17 10.58 -11.63
N GLU A 268 16.47 11.77 -12.11
CA GLU A 268 16.52 12.99 -11.30
C GLU A 268 15.17 13.33 -10.65
N ILE A 269 14.06 13.03 -11.34
CA ILE A 269 12.70 13.20 -10.78
C ILE A 269 12.44 12.18 -9.68
N LEU A 270 12.78 10.90 -9.92
CA LEU A 270 12.63 9.84 -8.92
C LEU A 270 13.45 10.15 -7.66
N GLU A 271 14.70 10.56 -7.82
CA GLU A 271 15.59 10.95 -6.72
C GLU A 271 15.08 12.19 -5.97
N THR A 272 14.53 13.16 -6.69
CA THR A 272 13.92 14.37 -6.08
C THR A 272 12.73 13.98 -5.19
N VAL A 273 11.81 13.15 -5.69
CA VAL A 273 10.65 12.70 -4.91
C VAL A 273 11.10 11.83 -3.73
N HIS A 274 12.04 10.90 -3.95
CA HIS A 274 12.57 10.03 -2.90
C HIS A 274 13.21 10.85 -1.77
N LYS A 275 14.11 11.78 -2.11
CA LYS A 275 14.80 12.64 -1.13
C LYS A 275 13.79 13.51 -0.36
N ALA A 276 12.83 14.12 -1.05
CA ALA A 276 11.79 14.90 -0.41
C ALA A 276 10.91 14.07 0.53
N ALA A 277 10.55 12.84 0.12
CA ALA A 277 9.79 11.93 0.97
C ALA A 277 10.61 11.48 2.20
N MET A 278 11.89 11.18 2.03
CA MET A 278 12.81 10.85 3.14
C MET A 278 12.87 12.00 4.16
N GLU A 279 13.07 13.23 3.69
CA GLU A 279 13.11 14.42 4.53
C GLU A 279 11.76 14.63 5.24
N ALA A 280 10.67 14.58 4.48
CA ALA A 280 9.32 14.76 4.97
C ALA A 280 8.96 13.77 6.09
N MET A 281 9.29 12.49 5.92
CA MET A 281 8.98 11.42 6.88
C MET A 281 9.83 11.51 8.17
N GLN A 282 10.98 12.18 8.14
CA GLN A 282 11.83 12.38 9.31
C GLN A 282 11.39 13.55 10.20
N THR A 283 10.49 14.41 9.73
CA THR A 283 10.01 15.54 10.53
C THR A 283 9.27 15.07 11.79
N PRO A 284 9.38 15.80 12.94
CA PRO A 284 8.63 15.47 14.15
C PRO A 284 7.12 15.36 13.91
N ALA A 285 6.57 16.24 13.06
CA ALA A 285 5.15 16.24 12.70
C ALA A 285 4.73 14.97 11.96
N ALA A 286 5.50 14.51 10.97
CA ALA A 286 5.23 13.27 10.26
C ALA A 286 5.36 12.05 11.17
N ARG A 287 6.45 11.97 11.94
CA ARG A 287 6.66 10.87 12.91
C ARG A 287 5.50 10.75 13.90
N LYS A 288 5.00 11.89 14.42
CA LYS A 288 3.85 11.92 15.31
C LYS A 288 2.60 11.34 14.63
N VAL A 289 2.25 11.83 13.43
CA VAL A 289 1.06 11.36 12.69
C VAL A 289 1.15 9.88 12.34
N PHE A 290 2.32 9.40 11.87
CA PHE A 290 2.51 7.98 11.59
C PHE A 290 2.41 7.13 12.86
N ALA A 291 2.97 7.58 13.98
CA ALA A 291 2.87 6.88 15.26
C ALA A 291 1.41 6.81 15.76
N GLU A 292 0.64 7.90 15.66
CA GLU A 292 -0.79 7.93 16.01
C GLU A 292 -1.63 6.94 15.19
N GLN A 293 -1.18 6.60 13.97
CA GLN A 293 -1.80 5.59 13.10
C GLN A 293 -1.19 4.19 13.29
N ASN A 294 -0.25 4.02 14.21
CA ASN A 294 0.54 2.78 14.38
C ASN A 294 1.26 2.34 13.11
N PHE A 295 1.76 3.27 12.30
CA PHE A 295 2.59 2.99 11.13
C PHE A 295 4.07 3.06 11.50
N ASN A 296 4.81 2.03 11.14
CA ASN A 296 6.27 1.99 11.31
C ASN A 296 6.95 2.57 10.07
N ILE A 297 7.70 3.65 10.23
CA ILE A 297 8.45 4.28 9.13
C ILE A 297 9.66 3.39 8.79
N VAL A 298 9.69 2.80 7.60
CA VAL A 298 10.72 1.86 7.12
C VAL A 298 11.12 2.15 5.66
N PRO A 299 11.59 3.35 5.34
CA PRO A 299 11.87 3.73 3.98
C PRO A 299 13.05 2.95 3.39
N THR A 300 13.00 2.62 2.10
CA THR A 300 14.21 2.25 1.35
C THR A 300 15.17 3.44 1.31
N LYS A 301 16.47 3.19 1.46
CA LYS A 301 17.48 4.26 1.57
C LYS A 301 17.72 4.98 0.24
N SER A 302 17.41 4.34 -0.88
CA SER A 302 17.54 4.91 -2.22
C SER A 302 16.50 4.31 -3.17
N VAL A 303 16.33 4.93 -4.34
CA VAL A 303 15.48 4.41 -5.43
C VAL A 303 16.01 3.05 -5.93
N GLU A 304 17.32 2.87 -5.95
CA GLU A 304 17.96 1.63 -6.39
C GLU A 304 17.63 0.44 -5.47
N GLU A 305 17.45 0.66 -4.18
CA GLU A 305 17.06 -0.39 -3.23
C GLU A 305 15.59 -0.81 -3.37
N ALA A 306 14.73 0.03 -3.92
CA ALA A 306 13.31 -0.27 -4.02
C ALA A 306 13.02 -1.42 -5.00
N LYS A 307 13.75 -1.52 -6.10
CA LYS A 307 13.53 -2.56 -7.12
C LYS A 307 13.88 -3.97 -6.63
N PRO A 308 15.07 -4.26 -6.06
CA PRO A 308 15.35 -5.58 -5.50
C PRO A 308 14.43 -5.93 -4.32
N TRP A 309 14.07 -4.96 -3.49
CA TRP A 309 13.10 -5.16 -2.42
C TRP A 309 11.74 -5.64 -2.98
N LEU A 310 11.14 -4.93 -3.94
CA LEU A 310 9.85 -5.33 -4.52
C LEU A 310 9.93 -6.68 -5.21
N LYS A 311 11.04 -6.98 -5.89
CA LYS A 311 11.26 -8.29 -6.51
C LYS A 311 11.26 -9.42 -5.48
N GLN A 312 11.85 -9.19 -4.31
CA GLN A 312 11.83 -10.16 -3.20
C GLN A 312 10.41 -10.35 -2.65
N GLU A 313 9.64 -9.27 -2.50
CA GLU A 313 8.25 -9.32 -2.09
C GLU A 313 7.40 -10.15 -3.08
N ILE A 314 7.50 -9.87 -4.37
CA ILE A 314 6.80 -10.62 -5.42
C ILE A 314 7.19 -12.11 -5.39
N ALA A 315 8.48 -12.44 -5.21
CA ALA A 315 8.94 -13.81 -5.09
C ALA A 315 8.34 -14.52 -3.86
N THR A 316 8.26 -13.83 -2.73
CA THR A 316 7.63 -14.33 -1.50
C THR A 316 6.14 -14.64 -1.74
N TRP A 317 5.43 -13.72 -2.35
CA TRP A 317 4.01 -13.90 -2.65
C TRP A 317 3.75 -14.94 -3.73
N THR A 318 4.65 -15.11 -4.69
CA THR A 318 4.59 -16.22 -5.66
C THR A 318 4.60 -17.57 -4.94
N ARG A 319 5.45 -17.74 -3.92
CA ARG A 319 5.50 -18.96 -3.11
C ARG A 319 4.22 -19.14 -2.27
N ILE A 320 3.78 -18.08 -1.57
CA ILE A 320 2.58 -18.14 -0.71
C ILE A 320 1.33 -18.49 -1.54
N THR A 321 1.15 -17.86 -2.69
CA THR A 321 0.00 -18.11 -3.57
C THR A 321 -0.03 -19.55 -4.13
N GLN A 322 1.14 -20.18 -4.28
CA GLN A 322 1.24 -21.58 -4.66
C GLN A 322 0.92 -22.53 -3.48
N GLU A 323 1.31 -22.15 -2.27
CA GLU A 323 1.02 -22.93 -1.05
C GLU A 323 -0.46 -22.88 -0.66
N VAL A 324 -1.03 -21.68 -0.71
CA VAL A 324 -2.43 -21.41 -0.34
C VAL A 324 -3.20 -21.05 -1.60
N LYS A 325 -3.90 -22.04 -2.17
CA LYS A 325 -4.71 -21.84 -3.39
C LYS A 325 -6.04 -21.18 -3.04
N ILE A 326 -6.10 -19.86 -3.09
CA ILE A 326 -7.37 -19.14 -2.99
C ILE A 326 -8.05 -19.16 -4.37
N PRO A 327 -9.32 -19.60 -4.46
CA PRO A 327 -10.07 -19.50 -5.69
C PRO A 327 -10.22 -18.02 -6.11
N VAL A 328 -9.58 -17.63 -7.19
CA VAL A 328 -9.69 -16.27 -7.73
C VAL A 328 -10.82 -16.27 -8.76
N PRO A 329 -11.78 -15.33 -8.71
CA PRO A 329 -12.84 -15.23 -9.70
C PRO A 329 -12.26 -15.04 -11.11
N GLU A 330 -12.84 -15.73 -12.09
CA GLU A 330 -12.50 -15.61 -13.51
C GLU A 330 -12.70 -14.19 -14.05
#